data_7f63d228d9773ed3b3507a32ea21657d
#
_entry.id   7f63d228d9773ed3b3507a32ea21657d
#
_cell.length_a   1.000
_cell.length_b   1.000
_cell.length_c   1.000
_cell.angle_alpha   90.00
_cell.angle_beta   90.00
_cell.angle_gamma   90.00
#
_symmetry.space_group_name_H-M   'P 1'
#
loop_
_entity.id
_entity.type
_entity.pdbx_description
1 polymer ?
#
loop_
_entity_poly.entity_id
_entity_poly.type
_entity_poly.pdbx_seq_one_letter_code
_entity_poly.pdbx_strand_id
1 'polypeptide(L)'
;MSYYFKSKYQFSDHGLLRIKNRLKVKKMSDLELKSYCEELIDTSHEIDETKTYKYVKVNKTDLYFIIKKIDNLIITLTPMKPEKLLSNLEKNL
;
A
#
# COMPACT_ATOMS: atom_id res chain seq x y z
N MET A 1 -25.02 5.24 8.32
CA MET A 1 -24.02 4.55 7.51
C MET A 1 -23.90 5.17 6.13
N SER A 2 -22.71 5.28 5.64
CA SER A 2 -22.47 5.84 4.34
C SER A 2 -22.87 4.87 3.23
N TYR A 3 -23.56 5.36 2.21
CA TYR A 3 -23.98 4.54 1.06
C TYR A 3 -22.86 4.38 0.04
N TYR A 4 -21.79 5.09 0.19
CA TYR A 4 -20.62 4.97 -0.65
C TYR A 4 -19.39 5.01 0.21
N PHE A 5 -18.38 4.29 -0.25
CA PHE A 5 -17.08 4.24 0.40
C PHE A 5 -16.18 5.31 -0.19
N LYS A 6 -15.63 6.15 0.67
CA LYS A 6 -14.65 7.15 0.24
C LYS A 6 -13.31 6.80 0.85
N SER A 7 -12.40 6.33 0.02
CA SER A 7 -11.08 5.92 0.47
C SER A 7 -10.21 7.13 0.83
N LYS A 8 -9.42 6.98 1.88
CA LYS A 8 -8.38 7.94 2.24
C LYS A 8 -7.24 7.94 1.22
N TYR A 9 -7.13 6.88 0.45
CA TYR A 9 -6.03 6.66 -0.48
C TYR A 9 -6.55 6.63 -1.90
N GLN A 10 -5.67 7.03 -2.83
CA GLN A 10 -5.96 6.94 -4.25
C GLN A 10 -5.30 5.70 -4.81
N PHE A 11 -5.88 5.12 -5.86
CA PHE A 11 -5.37 3.92 -6.49
C PHE A 11 -5.36 4.14 -8.00
N SER A 12 -4.25 3.76 -8.65
CA SER A 12 -4.23 3.68 -10.11
C SER A 12 -4.74 2.31 -10.55
N ASP A 13 -5.22 2.20 -11.79
CA ASP A 13 -5.67 0.93 -12.34
C ASP A 13 -4.55 -0.10 -12.32
N HIS A 14 -3.36 0.33 -12.70
CA HIS A 14 -2.19 -0.53 -12.70
C HIS A 14 -1.81 -0.98 -11.27
N GLY A 15 -1.90 -0.06 -10.32
CA GLY A 15 -1.65 -0.36 -8.92
C GLY A 15 -2.64 -1.39 -8.38
N LEU A 16 -3.92 -1.23 -8.68
CA LEU A 16 -4.96 -2.18 -8.27
C LEU A 16 -4.69 -3.58 -8.82
N LEU A 17 -4.31 -3.66 -10.08
CA LEU A 17 -4.00 -4.95 -10.71
C LEU A 17 -2.83 -5.63 -10.01
N ARG A 18 -1.77 -4.90 -9.72
CA ARG A 18 -0.61 -5.44 -9.01
C ARG A 18 -0.98 -5.91 -7.61
N ILE A 19 -1.80 -5.13 -6.90
CA ILE A 19 -2.25 -5.49 -5.55
C ILE A 19 -3.06 -6.78 -5.58
N LYS A 20 -3.99 -6.91 -6.53
CA LYS A 20 -4.77 -8.13 -6.68
C LYS A 20 -3.88 -9.35 -6.89
N ASN A 21 -2.86 -9.20 -7.74
CA ASN A 21 -1.94 -10.29 -8.03
C ASN A 21 -1.08 -10.67 -6.83
N ARG A 22 -0.58 -9.69 -6.11
CA ARG A 22 0.28 -9.92 -4.95
C ARG A 22 -0.48 -10.53 -3.77
N LEU A 23 -1.71 -10.05 -3.52
CA LEU A 23 -2.53 -10.56 -2.42
C LEU A 23 -3.34 -11.80 -2.82
N LYS A 24 -3.32 -12.17 -4.09
CA LYS A 24 -4.05 -13.33 -4.61
C LYS A 24 -5.56 -13.25 -4.38
N VAL A 25 -6.12 -12.06 -4.56
CA VAL A 25 -7.54 -11.77 -4.32
C VAL A 25 -8.26 -11.40 -5.62
N LYS A 26 -8.06 -12.18 -6.65
CA LYS A 26 -8.58 -11.88 -8.00
C LYS A 26 -10.11 -11.75 -8.07
N LYS A 27 -10.83 -12.41 -7.18
CA LYS A 27 -12.29 -12.38 -7.17
C LYS A 27 -12.87 -11.16 -6.46
N MET A 28 -12.02 -10.40 -5.78
CA MET A 28 -12.46 -9.23 -5.04
C MET A 28 -12.75 -8.08 -6.01
N SER A 29 -13.85 -7.36 -5.80
CA SER A 29 -14.15 -6.18 -6.60
C SER A 29 -13.17 -5.05 -6.26
N ASP A 30 -13.08 -4.04 -7.11
CA ASP A 30 -12.19 -2.91 -6.88
C ASP A 30 -12.55 -2.18 -5.58
N LEU A 31 -13.84 -2.01 -5.31
CA LEU A 31 -14.30 -1.36 -4.08
C LEU A 31 -13.91 -2.16 -2.84
N GLU A 32 -14.14 -3.46 -2.87
CA GLU A 32 -13.75 -4.36 -1.78
C GLU A 32 -12.24 -4.35 -1.57
N LEU A 33 -11.49 -4.34 -2.67
CA LEU A 33 -10.03 -4.33 -2.61
C LEU A 33 -9.51 -3.03 -1.97
N LYS A 34 -10.08 -1.90 -2.34
CA LYS A 34 -9.70 -0.61 -1.76
C LYS A 34 -9.95 -0.59 -0.26
N SER A 35 -11.10 -1.08 0.16
CA SER A 35 -11.44 -1.18 1.58
C SER A 35 -10.49 -2.11 2.33
N TYR A 36 -10.18 -3.25 1.74
CA TYR A 36 -9.25 -4.21 2.32
C TYR A 36 -7.85 -3.63 2.47
N CYS A 37 -7.36 -2.94 1.43
CA CYS A 37 -6.04 -2.29 1.49
C CYS A 37 -5.98 -1.24 2.57
N GLU A 38 -7.02 -0.43 2.71
CA GLU A 38 -7.09 0.59 3.74
C GLU A 38 -7.01 -0.03 5.13
N GLU A 39 -7.72 -1.14 5.33
CA GLU A 39 -7.65 -1.88 6.58
C GLU A 39 -6.25 -2.42 6.85
N LEU A 40 -5.59 -2.99 5.85
CA LEU A 40 -4.23 -3.49 6.00
C LEU A 40 -3.26 -2.37 6.37
N ILE A 41 -3.42 -1.19 5.79
CA ILE A 41 -2.58 -0.05 6.10
C ILE A 41 -2.85 0.45 7.53
N ASP A 42 -4.10 0.57 7.91
CA ASP A 42 -4.49 1.08 9.22
C ASP A 42 -4.05 0.15 10.37
N THR A 43 -3.96 -1.15 10.10
CA THR A 43 -3.58 -2.14 11.13
C THR A 43 -2.11 -2.50 11.09
N SER A 44 -1.32 -1.88 10.21
CA SER A 44 0.09 -2.20 10.08
C SER A 44 0.88 -1.79 11.33
N HIS A 45 1.79 -2.66 11.75
CA HIS A 45 2.70 -2.39 12.86
C HIS A 45 4.02 -1.78 12.42
N GLU A 46 4.32 -1.76 11.13
CA GLU A 46 5.56 -1.22 10.61
C GLU A 46 5.30 -0.24 9.49
N ILE A 47 5.59 1.03 9.73
CA ILE A 47 5.44 2.10 8.75
C ILE A 47 6.74 2.91 8.75
N ASP A 48 7.35 3.02 7.59
CA ASP A 48 8.55 3.84 7.38
C ASP A 48 8.25 4.95 6.40
N GLU A 49 8.81 6.11 6.63
CA GLU A 49 8.55 7.28 5.79
C GLU A 49 9.83 7.96 5.32
N THR A 50 9.79 8.43 4.07
CA THR A 50 10.78 9.36 3.55
C THR A 50 10.06 10.70 3.33
N LYS A 51 10.73 11.67 2.73
CA LYS A 51 10.11 12.94 2.36
C LYS A 51 8.98 12.77 1.34
N THR A 52 9.12 11.79 0.45
CA THR A 52 8.23 11.60 -0.70
C THR A 52 7.28 10.43 -0.54
N TYR A 53 7.75 9.35 0.08
CA TYR A 53 7.03 8.09 0.13
C TYR A 53 6.81 7.58 1.54
N LYS A 54 5.77 6.77 1.66
CA LYS A 54 5.46 6.03 2.88
C LYS A 54 5.46 4.56 2.53
N TYR A 55 6.16 3.75 3.33
CA TYR A 55 6.25 2.30 3.14
C TYR A 55 5.50 1.63 4.28
N VAL A 56 4.43 0.93 3.94
CA VAL A 56 3.56 0.29 4.94
C VAL A 56 3.60 -1.21 4.76
N LYS A 57 4.14 -1.91 5.75
CA LYS A 57 4.24 -3.36 5.69
C LYS A 57 2.90 -4.01 5.95
N VAL A 58 2.56 -5.01 5.14
CA VAL A 58 1.43 -5.90 5.43
C VAL A 58 1.90 -6.87 6.51
N ASN A 59 1.22 -6.87 7.65
CA ASN A 59 1.61 -7.67 8.81
C ASN A 59 1.82 -9.14 8.45
N LYS A 60 2.86 -9.73 9.00
CA LYS A 60 3.23 -11.14 8.81
C LYS A 60 3.66 -11.49 7.39
N THR A 61 4.00 -10.51 6.58
CA THR A 61 4.51 -10.73 5.22
C THR A 61 5.72 -9.85 4.98
N ASP A 62 6.34 -10.01 3.81
CA ASP A 62 7.40 -9.13 3.35
C ASP A 62 6.88 -8.10 2.33
N LEU A 63 5.56 -7.99 2.20
CA LEU A 63 4.94 -7.06 1.25
C LEU A 63 4.80 -5.68 1.85
N TYR A 64 5.12 -4.67 1.03
CA TYR A 64 5.01 -3.26 1.43
C TYR A 64 4.16 -2.49 0.42
N PHE A 65 3.21 -1.71 0.93
CA PHE A 65 2.55 -0.70 0.13
C PHE A 65 3.48 0.49 -0.01
N ILE A 66 3.68 0.95 -1.22
CA ILE A 66 4.44 2.18 -1.47
C ILE A 66 3.42 3.26 -1.79
N ILE A 67 3.35 4.27 -0.93
CA ILE A 67 2.36 5.32 -0.98
C ILE A 67 3.05 6.66 -1.19
N LYS A 68 2.60 7.40 -2.19
CA LYS A 68 3.10 8.76 -2.43
C LYS A 68 2.41 9.71 -1.46
N LYS A 69 3.20 10.42 -0.65
CA LYS A 69 2.66 11.19 0.48
C LYS A 69 1.84 12.41 0.06
N ILE A 70 2.20 13.04 -1.04
CA ILE A 70 1.56 14.29 -1.45
C ILE A 70 0.07 14.13 -1.77
N ASP A 71 -0.33 12.98 -2.29
CA ASP A 71 -1.72 12.73 -2.70
C ASP A 71 -2.27 11.40 -2.19
N ASN A 72 -1.53 10.73 -1.31
CA ASN A 72 -1.89 9.41 -0.77
C ASN A 72 -2.16 8.38 -1.87
N LEU A 73 -1.44 8.47 -2.98
CA LEU A 73 -1.57 7.52 -4.07
C LEU A 73 -0.77 6.26 -3.75
N ILE A 74 -1.47 5.12 -3.72
CA ILE A 74 -0.82 3.82 -3.56
C ILE A 74 -0.27 3.42 -4.92
N ILE A 75 1.06 3.42 -5.03
CA ILE A 75 1.74 3.15 -6.29
C ILE A 75 1.77 1.66 -6.58
N THR A 76 2.10 0.86 -5.57
CA THR A 76 2.25 -0.58 -5.77
C THR A 76 2.29 -1.30 -4.42
N LEU A 77 2.18 -2.62 -4.49
CA LEU A 77 2.43 -3.52 -3.37
C LEU A 77 3.50 -4.50 -3.85
N THR A 78 4.64 -4.52 -3.17
CA THR A 78 5.78 -5.30 -3.62
C THR A 78 6.54 -5.89 -2.44
N PRO A 79 7.11 -7.09 -2.60
CA PRO A 79 8.00 -7.61 -1.57
C PRO A 79 9.26 -6.77 -1.49
N MET A 80 9.75 -6.57 -0.28
CA MET A 80 10.94 -5.76 -0.07
C MET A 80 11.75 -6.33 1.08
N LYS A 81 13.03 -6.54 0.85
CA LYS A 81 13.94 -6.98 1.91
C LYS A 81 14.32 -5.79 2.79
N PRO A 82 14.58 -6.01 4.09
CA PRO A 82 14.96 -4.93 4.99
C PRO A 82 16.15 -4.11 4.49
N GLU A 83 17.14 -4.74 3.89
CA GLU A 83 18.31 -4.07 3.34
C GLU A 83 17.94 -3.10 2.23
N LYS A 84 17.06 -3.52 1.34
CA LYS A 84 16.61 -2.69 0.22
C LYS A 84 15.76 -1.53 0.73
N LEU A 85 14.93 -1.78 1.75
CA LEU A 85 14.12 -0.73 2.36
C LEU A 85 15.01 0.35 2.96
N LEU A 86 16.04 -0.02 3.73
CA LEU A 86 16.99 0.92 4.31
C LEU A 86 17.69 1.72 3.22
N SER A 87 18.11 1.07 2.14
CA SER A 87 18.77 1.76 1.03
C SER A 87 17.84 2.81 0.40
N ASN A 88 16.56 2.47 0.20
CA ASN A 88 15.60 3.40 -0.34
C ASN A 88 15.34 4.57 0.61
N LEU A 89 15.25 4.31 1.91
CA LEU A 89 15.06 5.34 2.91
C LEU A 89 16.25 6.32 2.91
N GLU A 90 17.46 5.80 2.85
CA GLU A 90 18.67 6.63 2.81
C GLU A 90 18.73 7.53 1.58
N LYS A 91 18.33 6.99 0.43
CA LYS A 91 18.36 7.75 -0.83
C LYS A 91 17.35 8.90 -0.83
N ASN A 92 16.32 8.82 -0.04
CA ASN A 92 15.22 9.79 -0.03
C ASN A 92 15.26 10.75 1.16
N LEU A 93 16.30 10.67 1.95
CA LEU A 93 16.47 11.58 3.08
C LEU A 93 16.94 12.97 2.66
#